data_2ceb0bcab7de3c300734d786a11e1ab5
#
_entry.id   2ceb0bcab7de3c300734d786a11e1ab5
#
_cell.length_a   1.000
_cell.length_b   1.000
_cell.length_c   1.000
_cell.angle_alpha   90.00
_cell.angle_beta   90.00
_cell.angle_gamma   90.00
#
_symmetry.space_group_name_H-M   'P 1'
#
loop_
_entity.id
_entity.type
_entity.pdbx_description
1 polymer ?
#
loop_
_entity_poly.entity_id
_entity_poly.type
_entity_poly.pdbx_seq_one_letter_code
_entity_poly.pdbx_strand_id
1 'polypeptide(L)'
;MNGVLHPPRFLPLAGLLLLASLVFTSAGLVTAQPSAPRRTVWDGVYSEAQAARGVTAFNQSCAGCHALAATGKAPLVGDPFWKSFAQKTVGDLFEYVSANMPNGTPGSLDESTYRDIVALMLKSNAFPAGSAELRRDNIANVQIVQKDGSTELPANALARVVGCLAHSGADWVVTRATTPERAEAPGGEDGKRPLGTRTIPLKFVVTHLDPLAGSRVVVNGLLIGAGGIDGINVTTVSRVAEKCP
;
A
#
# COMPACT_ATOMS: atom_id res chain seq x y z
N MET A 1 64.76 34.44 74.84
CA MET A 1 64.85 34.62 73.38
C MET A 1 63.91 33.57 72.80
N ASN A 2 62.90 34.01 72.36
CA ASN A 2 61.72 33.57 71.64
C ASN A 2 61.61 32.06 71.25
N GLY A 3 60.82 31.33 72.08
CA GLY A 3 60.31 29.99 71.71
C GLY A 3 58.86 30.13 71.21
N VAL A 4 58.65 29.74 70.01
CA VAL A 4 57.34 29.72 69.38
C VAL A 4 56.66 28.37 69.65
N LEU A 5 55.61 28.36 70.40
CA LEU A 5 54.74 27.21 70.66
C LEU A 5 53.79 27.02 69.49
N HIS A 6 53.81 25.78 68.94
CA HIS A 6 52.86 25.33 67.91
C HIS A 6 51.65 24.65 68.61
N PRO A 7 50.41 24.97 68.26
CA PRO A 7 49.24 24.27 68.77
C PRO A 7 48.97 22.98 67.96
N PRO A 8 48.29 21.97 68.53
CA PRO A 8 48.03 20.71 67.89
C PRO A 8 46.90 20.84 66.84
N ARG A 9 47.12 20.21 65.70
CA ARG A 9 46.13 20.09 64.59
C ARG A 9 45.11 19.01 64.92
N PHE A 10 43.85 19.41 65.13
CA PHE A 10 42.72 18.52 65.14
C PHE A 10 42.32 18.18 63.68
N LEU A 11 42.30 16.87 63.33
CA LEU A 11 41.70 16.38 62.10
C LEU A 11 40.16 16.35 62.27
N PRO A 12 39.39 16.91 61.34
CA PRO A 12 37.95 16.60 61.30
C PRO A 12 37.73 15.28 60.52
N LEU A 13 36.96 14.37 61.13
CA LEU A 13 36.37 13.23 60.48
C LEU A 13 35.39 13.73 59.43
N ALA A 14 35.73 13.55 58.16
CA ALA A 14 34.79 13.77 57.06
C ALA A 14 33.80 12.58 56.98
N GLY A 15 32.58 12.84 57.41
CA GLY A 15 31.50 11.90 57.22
C GLY A 15 31.14 11.74 55.74
N LEU A 16 31.29 10.54 55.23
CA LEU A 16 30.93 10.16 53.87
C LEU A 16 29.40 9.95 53.76
N LEU A 17 28.68 11.02 53.35
CA LEU A 17 27.25 10.92 52.98
C LEU A 17 27.11 10.29 51.58
N LEU A 18 26.74 9.03 51.56
CA LEU A 18 26.31 8.30 50.35
C LEU A 18 24.93 8.83 49.93
N LEU A 19 24.90 9.73 48.95
CA LEU A 19 23.68 10.12 48.24
C LEU A 19 23.33 9.02 47.25
N ALA A 20 22.40 8.15 47.62
CA ALA A 20 21.76 7.19 46.72
C ALA A 20 20.85 7.95 45.76
N SER A 21 21.31 8.25 44.55
CA SER A 21 20.48 8.82 43.47
C SER A 21 19.53 7.73 42.95
N LEU A 22 18.26 7.78 43.35
CA LEU A 22 17.19 6.98 42.72
C LEU A 22 16.96 7.54 41.33
N VAL A 23 17.47 6.83 40.32
CA VAL A 23 17.10 7.09 38.93
C VAL A 23 15.73 6.47 38.69
N PHE A 24 14.68 7.28 38.73
CA PHE A 24 13.35 6.89 38.26
C PHE A 24 13.39 6.81 36.73
N THR A 25 13.54 5.63 36.18
CA THR A 25 13.29 5.36 34.76
C THR A 25 11.78 5.41 34.53
N SER A 26 11.27 6.56 34.09
CA SER A 26 9.91 6.69 33.61
C SER A 26 9.79 5.88 32.31
N ALA A 27 9.32 4.63 32.39
CA ALA A 27 8.87 3.89 31.23
C ALA A 27 7.63 4.61 30.67
N GLY A 28 7.84 5.48 29.67
CA GLY A 28 6.75 6.11 28.95
C GLY A 28 5.91 5.05 28.28
N LEU A 29 4.68 4.87 28.74
CA LEU A 29 3.67 4.10 28.01
C LEU A 29 3.44 4.81 26.66
N VAL A 30 4.05 4.28 25.60
CA VAL A 30 3.72 4.67 24.24
C VAL A 30 2.31 4.14 23.96
N THR A 31 1.30 4.95 24.24
CA THR A 31 -0.07 4.67 23.80
C THR A 31 -0.07 4.82 22.29
N ALA A 32 -0.23 3.71 21.57
CA ALA A 32 -0.49 3.73 20.14
C ALA A 32 -1.79 4.53 19.93
N GLN A 33 -1.66 5.73 19.36
CA GLN A 33 -2.83 6.49 18.96
C GLN A 33 -3.58 5.69 17.90
N PRO A 34 -4.92 5.55 18.01
CA PRO A 34 -5.72 4.97 16.94
C PRO A 34 -5.43 5.79 15.67
N SER A 35 -4.96 5.13 14.63
CA SER A 35 -4.80 5.79 13.33
C SER A 35 -6.18 6.29 12.89
N ALA A 36 -6.27 7.57 12.51
CA ALA A 36 -7.50 8.12 11.96
C ALA A 36 -8.03 7.21 10.83
N PRO A 37 -9.35 6.99 10.72
CA PRO A 37 -9.91 6.15 9.68
C PRO A 37 -9.41 6.66 8.31
N ARG A 38 -8.89 5.76 7.50
CA ARG A 38 -8.38 6.10 6.17
C ARG A 38 -9.54 6.52 5.30
N ARG A 39 -9.44 7.71 4.71
CA ARG A 39 -10.43 8.15 3.72
C ARG A 39 -10.39 7.25 2.49
N THR A 40 -11.56 7.07 1.89
CA THR A 40 -11.74 6.28 0.67
C THR A 40 -12.37 7.14 -0.43
N VAL A 41 -12.38 6.65 -1.64
CA VAL A 41 -13.07 7.30 -2.77
C VAL A 41 -14.58 7.45 -2.55
N TRP A 42 -15.16 6.77 -1.54
CA TRP A 42 -16.58 6.85 -1.19
C TRP A 42 -16.91 8.00 -0.23
N ASP A 43 -15.92 8.71 0.29
CA ASP A 43 -16.09 9.79 1.26
C ASP A 43 -16.26 11.18 0.62
N GLY A 44 -16.66 11.25 -0.65
CA GLY A 44 -16.90 12.51 -1.34
C GLY A 44 -15.66 13.39 -1.41
N VAL A 45 -14.60 12.88 -2.02
CA VAL A 45 -13.26 13.47 -1.99
C VAL A 45 -13.00 14.54 -3.04
N TYR A 46 -13.91 14.72 -3.99
CA TYR A 46 -13.87 15.76 -5.04
C TYR A 46 -15.21 16.52 -5.10
N SER A 47 -15.23 17.70 -5.69
CA SER A 47 -16.48 18.45 -5.91
C SER A 47 -17.03 18.27 -7.34
N GLU A 48 -18.36 18.43 -7.50
CA GLU A 48 -18.98 18.42 -8.83
C GLU A 48 -18.41 19.51 -9.75
N ALA A 49 -18.12 20.70 -9.20
CA ALA A 49 -17.51 21.80 -9.94
C ALA A 49 -16.11 21.39 -10.46
N GLN A 50 -15.33 20.69 -9.63
CA GLN A 50 -14.00 20.22 -10.05
C GLN A 50 -14.11 19.18 -11.19
N ALA A 51 -15.00 18.21 -11.07
CA ALA A 51 -15.23 17.24 -12.13
C ALA A 51 -15.74 17.88 -13.43
N ALA A 52 -16.57 18.92 -13.32
CA ALA A 52 -17.06 19.67 -14.49
C ALA A 52 -15.93 20.39 -15.25
N ARG A 53 -14.97 21.01 -14.54
CA ARG A 53 -13.75 21.57 -15.19
C ARG A 53 -12.96 20.47 -15.88
N GLY A 54 -12.87 19.29 -15.26
CA GLY A 54 -12.21 18.12 -15.82
C GLY A 54 -12.75 17.68 -17.19
N VAL A 55 -14.07 17.89 -17.47
CA VAL A 55 -14.67 17.57 -18.78
C VAL A 55 -13.98 18.35 -19.90
N THR A 56 -13.78 19.65 -19.72
CA THR A 56 -13.14 20.50 -20.73
C THR A 56 -11.69 20.04 -20.97
N ALA A 57 -10.95 19.86 -19.89
CA ALA A 57 -9.54 19.44 -19.97
C ALA A 57 -9.40 18.04 -20.60
N PHE A 58 -10.25 17.10 -20.24
CA PHE A 58 -10.27 15.75 -20.80
C PHE A 58 -10.54 15.76 -22.31
N ASN A 59 -11.55 16.51 -22.74
CA ASN A 59 -11.90 16.61 -24.17
C ASN A 59 -10.77 17.19 -25.00
N GLN A 60 -10.00 18.12 -24.45
CA GLN A 60 -8.87 18.74 -25.13
C GLN A 60 -7.62 17.86 -25.20
N SER A 61 -7.34 17.10 -24.14
CA SER A 61 -6.02 16.48 -23.97
C SER A 61 -6.06 14.95 -23.89
N CYS A 62 -7.22 14.31 -23.69
CA CYS A 62 -7.33 12.88 -23.40
C CYS A 62 -8.28 12.11 -24.33
N ALA A 63 -9.39 12.74 -24.76
CA ALA A 63 -10.49 12.07 -25.49
C ALA A 63 -10.05 11.51 -26.86
N GLY A 64 -8.97 11.98 -27.43
CA GLY A 64 -8.39 11.42 -28.66
C GLY A 64 -7.97 9.95 -28.51
N CYS A 65 -7.52 9.57 -27.32
CA CYS A 65 -7.00 8.23 -27.01
C CYS A 65 -7.83 7.46 -25.99
N HIS A 66 -8.58 8.14 -25.12
CA HIS A 66 -9.31 7.52 -24.02
C HIS A 66 -10.81 7.72 -24.10
N ALA A 67 -11.57 6.75 -23.57
CA ALA A 67 -13.01 6.85 -23.35
C ALA A 67 -13.31 6.86 -21.85
N LEU A 68 -14.21 7.76 -21.42
CA LEU A 68 -14.81 7.75 -20.07
C LEU A 68 -16.03 6.82 -20.05
N ALA A 69 -15.81 5.58 -20.48
CA ALA A 69 -16.78 4.51 -20.54
C ALA A 69 -16.07 3.18 -20.26
N ALA A 70 -16.82 2.11 -20.02
CA ALA A 70 -16.26 0.77 -19.79
C ALA A 70 -15.71 0.10 -21.08
N THR A 71 -16.06 0.65 -22.25
CA THR A 71 -15.65 0.16 -23.57
C THR A 71 -15.17 1.32 -24.45
N GLY A 72 -14.53 0.99 -25.56
CA GLY A 72 -14.03 1.98 -26.50
C GLY A 72 -12.50 2.11 -26.47
N LYS A 73 -11.99 3.25 -26.90
CA LYS A 73 -10.54 3.51 -26.92
C LYS A 73 -9.99 3.60 -25.51
N ALA A 74 -8.98 2.79 -25.18
CA ALA A 74 -8.29 2.76 -23.90
C ALA A 74 -9.19 3.21 -22.72
N PRO A 75 -10.22 2.41 -22.38
CA PRO A 75 -11.29 2.81 -21.48
C PRO A 75 -10.78 3.06 -20.05
N LEU A 76 -11.36 4.08 -19.39
CA LEU A 76 -10.95 4.51 -18.04
C LEU A 76 -12.03 4.26 -16.97
N VAL A 77 -13.05 3.47 -17.28
CA VAL A 77 -14.19 3.19 -16.39
C VAL A 77 -14.42 1.70 -16.24
N GLY A 78 -14.89 1.29 -15.07
CA GLY A 78 -15.18 -0.11 -14.77
C GLY A 78 -13.93 -0.98 -14.60
N ASP A 79 -13.91 -2.19 -15.16
CA ASP A 79 -12.82 -3.14 -15.01
C ASP A 79 -11.44 -2.59 -15.36
N PRO A 80 -11.24 -1.81 -16.43
CA PRO A 80 -9.94 -1.18 -16.72
C PRO A 80 -9.46 -0.24 -15.60
N PHE A 81 -10.37 0.54 -15.00
CA PHE A 81 -10.03 1.39 -13.85
C PHE A 81 -9.64 0.54 -12.63
N TRP A 82 -10.46 -0.45 -12.27
CA TRP A 82 -10.20 -1.32 -11.12
C TRP A 82 -8.91 -2.13 -11.31
N LYS A 83 -8.66 -2.66 -12.49
CA LYS A 83 -7.44 -3.37 -12.81
C LYS A 83 -6.20 -2.50 -12.60
N SER A 84 -6.28 -1.22 -12.92
CA SER A 84 -5.15 -0.30 -12.80
C SER A 84 -4.98 0.29 -11.40
N PHE A 85 -6.08 0.55 -10.68
CA PHE A 85 -6.05 1.40 -9.49
C PHE A 85 -6.63 0.78 -8.21
N ALA A 86 -7.25 -0.41 -8.24
CA ALA A 86 -7.61 -1.10 -6.98
C ALA A 86 -6.37 -1.26 -6.09
N GLN A 87 -6.52 -1.10 -4.78
CA GLN A 87 -5.46 -1.08 -3.75
C GLN A 87 -4.46 0.09 -3.86
N LYS A 88 -4.68 1.03 -4.76
CA LYS A 88 -3.89 2.27 -4.86
C LYS A 88 -4.61 3.43 -4.18
N THR A 89 -3.96 4.56 -4.11
CA THR A 89 -4.55 5.81 -3.62
C THR A 89 -4.95 6.73 -4.78
N VAL A 90 -5.77 7.73 -4.50
CA VAL A 90 -6.04 8.82 -5.47
C VAL A 90 -4.75 9.60 -5.76
N GLY A 91 -3.81 9.66 -4.81
CA GLY A 91 -2.47 10.19 -5.03
C GLY A 91 -1.71 9.41 -6.10
N ASP A 92 -1.70 8.06 -6.02
CA ASP A 92 -1.05 7.21 -7.04
C ASP A 92 -1.71 7.39 -8.42
N LEU A 93 -3.03 7.51 -8.47
CA LEU A 93 -3.75 7.80 -9.70
C LEU A 93 -3.34 9.15 -10.29
N PHE A 94 -3.28 10.20 -9.45
CA PHE A 94 -2.84 11.52 -9.87
C PHE A 94 -1.39 11.51 -10.38
N GLU A 95 -0.48 10.89 -9.66
CA GLU A 95 0.93 10.77 -10.05
C GLU A 95 1.08 10.00 -11.37
N TYR A 96 0.36 8.88 -11.51
CA TYR A 96 0.38 8.13 -12.76
C TYR A 96 -0.09 8.97 -13.95
N VAL A 97 -1.21 9.67 -13.82
CA VAL A 97 -1.78 10.49 -14.90
C VAL A 97 -0.84 11.65 -15.23
N SER A 98 -0.34 12.38 -14.23
CA SER A 98 0.54 13.54 -14.47
C SER A 98 1.91 13.16 -15.03
N ALA A 99 2.47 12.01 -14.60
CA ALA A 99 3.79 11.58 -15.04
C ALA A 99 3.80 10.91 -16.42
N ASN A 100 2.65 10.38 -16.89
CA ASN A 100 2.60 9.57 -18.12
C ASN A 100 1.70 10.15 -19.20
N MET A 101 0.85 11.12 -18.89
CA MET A 101 -0.15 11.68 -19.81
C MET A 101 -0.01 13.21 -19.96
N PRO A 102 -0.42 13.78 -21.08
CA PRO A 102 -0.80 13.13 -22.34
C PRO A 102 0.35 12.37 -22.98
N ASN A 103 0.04 11.26 -23.67
CA ASN A 103 1.07 10.51 -24.38
C ASN A 103 1.80 11.39 -25.41
N GLY A 104 3.13 11.42 -25.38
CA GLY A 104 3.97 12.29 -26.20
C GLY A 104 4.37 13.61 -25.53
N THR A 105 3.58 14.10 -24.56
CA THR A 105 3.89 15.31 -23.77
C THR A 105 3.53 15.13 -22.29
N PRO A 106 4.09 14.13 -21.60
CA PRO A 106 3.77 13.89 -20.18
C PRO A 106 4.10 15.13 -19.33
N GLY A 107 3.29 15.42 -18.33
CA GLY A 107 3.50 16.54 -17.43
C GLY A 107 3.24 17.92 -18.01
N SER A 108 2.69 18.02 -19.23
CA SER A 108 2.51 19.31 -19.94
C SER A 108 1.32 20.15 -19.45
N LEU A 109 0.42 19.59 -18.66
CA LEU A 109 -0.72 20.33 -18.12
C LEU A 109 -0.39 20.85 -16.71
N ASP A 110 -1.08 21.92 -16.31
CA ASP A 110 -1.00 22.42 -14.94
C ASP A 110 -1.48 21.38 -13.93
N GLU A 111 -0.91 21.38 -12.74
CA GLU A 111 -1.27 20.45 -11.66
C GLU A 111 -2.77 20.50 -11.31
N SER A 112 -3.37 21.70 -11.32
CA SER A 112 -4.82 21.87 -11.11
C SER A 112 -5.64 21.16 -12.19
N THR A 113 -5.20 21.24 -13.45
CA THR A 113 -5.84 20.59 -14.58
C THR A 113 -5.80 19.07 -14.46
N TYR A 114 -4.66 18.49 -14.03
CA TYR A 114 -4.58 17.06 -13.76
C TYR A 114 -5.53 16.63 -12.61
N ARG A 115 -5.65 17.43 -11.54
CA ARG A 115 -6.60 17.12 -10.45
C ARG A 115 -8.05 17.18 -10.92
N ASP A 116 -8.39 18.12 -11.79
CA ASP A 116 -9.73 18.22 -12.37
C ASP A 116 -10.04 17.01 -13.25
N ILE A 117 -9.08 16.52 -14.03
CA ILE A 117 -9.19 15.28 -14.82
C ILE A 117 -9.36 14.06 -13.88
N VAL A 118 -8.59 13.97 -12.80
CA VAL A 118 -8.74 12.88 -11.81
C VAL A 118 -10.13 12.93 -11.17
N ALA A 119 -10.64 14.10 -10.79
CA ALA A 119 -12.01 14.24 -10.27
C ALA A 119 -13.05 13.74 -11.28
N LEU A 120 -12.89 14.06 -12.57
CA LEU A 120 -13.74 13.54 -13.62
C LEU A 120 -13.64 12.01 -13.76
N MET A 121 -12.45 11.43 -13.67
CA MET A 121 -12.27 9.98 -13.69
C MET A 121 -12.98 9.30 -12.51
N LEU A 122 -12.90 9.88 -11.30
CA LEU A 122 -13.63 9.38 -10.13
C LEU A 122 -15.15 9.47 -10.34
N LYS A 123 -15.64 10.60 -10.82
CA LYS A 123 -17.06 10.77 -11.16
C LYS A 123 -17.55 9.75 -12.19
N SER A 124 -16.76 9.53 -13.24
CA SER A 124 -17.11 8.58 -14.30
C SER A 124 -17.14 7.12 -13.81
N ASN A 125 -16.41 6.81 -12.73
CA ASN A 125 -16.45 5.53 -12.04
C ASN A 125 -17.50 5.50 -10.90
N ALA A 126 -18.46 6.42 -10.90
CA ALA A 126 -19.59 6.50 -9.98
C ALA A 126 -19.22 6.71 -8.49
N PHE A 127 -18.03 7.22 -8.19
CA PHE A 127 -17.72 7.64 -6.83
C PHE A 127 -18.49 8.94 -6.49
N PRO A 128 -18.97 9.12 -5.24
CA PRO A 128 -19.76 10.28 -4.87
C PRO A 128 -18.92 11.55 -4.83
N ALA A 129 -19.50 12.66 -5.28
CA ALA A 129 -18.94 13.97 -5.04
C ALA A 129 -19.19 14.42 -3.58
N GLY A 130 -18.35 15.31 -3.11
CA GLY A 130 -18.47 15.99 -1.82
C GLY A 130 -18.36 17.50 -1.97
N SER A 131 -18.10 18.18 -0.87
CA SER A 131 -17.97 19.64 -0.83
C SER A 131 -16.53 20.13 -1.06
N ALA A 132 -15.53 19.28 -0.85
CA ALA A 132 -14.11 19.62 -0.99
C ALA A 132 -13.56 19.22 -2.34
N GLU A 133 -12.58 19.96 -2.84
CA GLU A 133 -11.84 19.61 -4.05
C GLU A 133 -10.61 18.75 -3.73
N LEU A 134 -10.20 17.95 -4.70
CA LEU A 134 -8.91 17.25 -4.67
C LEU A 134 -7.77 18.28 -4.66
N ARG A 135 -6.88 18.16 -3.70
CA ARG A 135 -5.66 18.94 -3.58
C ARG A 135 -4.51 18.02 -3.21
N ARG A 136 -3.28 18.44 -3.49
CA ARG A 136 -2.08 17.63 -3.21
C ARG A 136 -2.01 17.16 -1.73
N ASP A 137 -2.43 18.00 -0.81
CA ASP A 137 -2.39 17.72 0.63
C ASP A 137 -3.45 16.72 1.11
N ASN A 138 -4.49 16.45 0.31
CA ASN A 138 -5.60 15.60 0.74
C ASN A 138 -5.80 14.31 -0.06
N ILE A 139 -5.06 14.08 -1.15
CA ILE A 139 -5.23 12.91 -2.04
C ILE A 139 -4.31 11.74 -1.73
N ALA A 140 -3.16 11.97 -1.09
CA ALA A 140 -2.12 10.97 -0.90
C ALA A 140 -2.60 9.71 -0.14
N ASN A 141 -3.55 9.86 0.79
CA ASN A 141 -4.03 8.78 1.66
C ASN A 141 -5.48 8.36 1.37
N VAL A 142 -6.08 8.83 0.26
CA VAL A 142 -7.44 8.41 -0.14
C VAL A 142 -7.35 7.08 -0.85
N GLN A 143 -7.92 6.03 -0.26
CA GLN A 143 -7.87 4.67 -0.79
C GLN A 143 -8.90 4.44 -1.88
N ILE A 144 -8.47 3.79 -2.97
CA ILE A 144 -9.37 3.29 -4.03
C ILE A 144 -9.77 1.86 -3.66
N VAL A 145 -10.95 1.73 -3.09
CA VAL A 145 -11.51 0.47 -2.59
C VAL A 145 -12.94 0.27 -3.10
N GLN A 146 -13.42 -0.97 -3.09
CA GLN A 146 -14.81 -1.29 -3.41
C GLN A 146 -15.77 -0.65 -2.38
N LYS A 147 -17.05 -0.57 -2.72
CA LYS A 147 -18.06 0.08 -1.86
C LYS A 147 -18.23 -0.62 -0.52
N ASP A 148 -18.01 -1.92 -0.47
CA ASP A 148 -18.02 -2.73 0.76
C ASP A 148 -16.71 -2.65 1.56
N GLY A 149 -15.76 -1.79 1.13
CA GLY A 149 -14.44 -1.66 1.72
C GLY A 149 -13.46 -2.75 1.28
N SER A 150 -13.89 -3.69 0.44
CA SER A 150 -13.02 -4.73 -0.10
C SER A 150 -11.87 -4.13 -0.93
N THR A 151 -10.71 -4.71 -0.77
CA THR A 151 -9.52 -4.40 -1.55
C THR A 151 -9.18 -5.53 -2.53
N GLU A 152 -10.14 -6.39 -2.86
CA GLU A 152 -9.88 -7.49 -3.78
C GLU A 152 -9.45 -6.98 -5.15
N LEU A 153 -8.38 -7.57 -5.66
CA LEU A 153 -7.94 -7.30 -7.03
C LEU A 153 -8.85 -8.00 -8.02
N PRO A 154 -9.18 -7.35 -9.15
CA PRO A 154 -9.98 -7.98 -10.20
C PRO A 154 -9.21 -9.12 -10.89
N ALA A 155 -9.92 -9.93 -11.64
CA ALA A 155 -9.33 -10.93 -12.54
C ALA A 155 -8.33 -10.28 -13.49
N ASN A 156 -7.30 -11.02 -13.86
CA ASN A 156 -6.19 -10.56 -14.70
C ASN A 156 -5.36 -9.39 -14.14
N ALA A 157 -5.52 -9.03 -12.87
CA ALA A 157 -4.57 -8.15 -12.22
C ALA A 157 -3.25 -8.91 -11.95
N LEU A 158 -2.12 -8.26 -12.17
CA LEU A 158 -0.83 -8.79 -11.75
C LEU A 158 -0.71 -8.69 -10.23
N ALA A 159 -0.66 -9.82 -9.59
CA ALA A 159 -0.72 -9.94 -8.14
C ALA A 159 0.48 -10.67 -7.56
N ARG A 160 0.68 -10.43 -6.29
CA ARG A 160 1.65 -11.06 -5.41
C ARG A 160 0.94 -11.72 -4.24
N VAL A 161 1.33 -12.95 -3.92
CA VAL A 161 0.77 -13.74 -2.84
C VAL A 161 1.91 -14.38 -2.05
N VAL A 162 1.82 -14.38 -0.71
CA VAL A 162 2.75 -15.10 0.16
C VAL A 162 2.02 -16.25 0.84
N GLY A 163 2.62 -17.43 0.87
CA GLY A 163 2.03 -18.59 1.52
C GLY A 163 2.93 -19.81 1.52
N CYS A 164 2.35 -20.96 1.79
CA CYS A 164 3.04 -22.25 1.85
C CYS A 164 2.85 -23.01 0.54
N LEU A 165 3.94 -23.32 -0.14
CA LEU A 165 3.86 -24.12 -1.37
C LEU A 165 3.60 -25.60 -1.02
N ALA A 166 2.58 -26.16 -1.60
CA ALA A 166 2.18 -27.55 -1.39
C ALA A 166 1.59 -28.18 -2.64
N HIS A 167 1.49 -29.50 -2.64
CA HIS A 167 0.69 -30.24 -3.60
C HIS A 167 -0.77 -30.36 -3.12
N SER A 168 -1.68 -30.36 -4.09
CA SER A 168 -3.08 -30.78 -3.91
C SER A 168 -3.40 -31.76 -5.05
N GLY A 169 -3.23 -33.04 -4.78
CA GLY A 169 -3.20 -34.06 -5.83
C GLY A 169 -2.01 -33.85 -6.78
N ALA A 170 -2.27 -33.74 -8.07
CA ALA A 170 -1.25 -33.44 -9.09
C ALA A 170 -0.97 -31.95 -9.26
N ASP A 171 -1.80 -31.08 -8.69
CA ASP A 171 -1.69 -29.63 -8.85
C ASP A 171 -0.83 -29.00 -7.76
N TRP A 172 -0.17 -27.89 -8.08
CA TRP A 172 0.47 -27.02 -7.11
C TRP A 172 -0.51 -25.99 -6.56
N VAL A 173 -0.41 -25.75 -5.25
CA VAL A 173 -1.21 -24.75 -4.54
C VAL A 173 -0.34 -23.93 -3.58
N VAL A 174 -0.75 -22.70 -3.30
CA VAL A 174 -0.26 -21.94 -2.17
C VAL A 174 -1.32 -22.00 -1.09
N THR A 175 -1.03 -22.71 0.00
CA THR A 175 -1.90 -22.79 1.17
C THR A 175 -1.56 -21.68 2.16
N ARG A 176 -2.46 -21.36 3.09
CA ARG A 176 -2.28 -20.25 4.04
C ARG A 176 -1.89 -18.94 3.35
N ALA A 177 -2.38 -18.78 2.13
CA ALA A 177 -2.06 -17.64 1.30
C ALA A 177 -2.59 -16.34 1.89
N THR A 178 -1.79 -15.27 1.81
CA THR A 178 -2.24 -13.92 2.09
C THR A 178 -3.31 -13.50 1.07
N THR A 179 -4.08 -12.46 1.38
CA THR A 179 -4.87 -11.79 0.35
C THR A 179 -3.95 -11.31 -0.77
N PRO A 180 -4.32 -11.55 -2.05
CA PRO A 180 -3.53 -11.06 -3.17
C PRO A 180 -3.35 -9.55 -3.12
N GLU A 181 -2.12 -9.10 -3.30
CA GLU A 181 -1.73 -7.69 -3.39
C GLU A 181 -1.18 -7.40 -4.78
N ARG A 182 -1.11 -6.14 -5.16
CA ARG A 182 -0.42 -5.76 -6.40
C ARG A 182 1.04 -6.20 -6.36
N ALA A 183 1.52 -6.73 -7.48
CA ALA A 183 2.91 -7.21 -7.58
C ALA A 183 3.93 -6.09 -7.38
N GLU A 184 3.56 -4.84 -7.70
CA GLU A 184 4.39 -3.64 -7.51
C GLU A 184 4.41 -3.15 -6.04
N ALA A 185 3.53 -3.69 -5.18
CA ALA A 185 3.55 -3.32 -3.76
C ALA A 185 4.92 -3.65 -3.17
N PRO A 186 5.48 -2.77 -2.32
CA PRO A 186 6.75 -3.03 -1.68
C PRO A 186 6.74 -4.39 -1.01
N GLY A 187 7.68 -5.25 -1.39
CA GLY A 187 7.93 -6.52 -0.73
C GLY A 187 8.42 -6.24 0.68
N GLY A 188 7.51 -6.26 1.64
CA GLY A 188 7.88 -6.17 3.05
C GLY A 188 8.69 -7.40 3.48
N GLU A 189 8.78 -7.64 4.77
CA GLU A 189 9.40 -8.84 5.33
C GLU A 189 8.53 -10.09 5.06
N ASP A 190 8.48 -10.55 3.81
CA ASP A 190 7.65 -11.68 3.37
C ASP A 190 7.90 -12.95 4.16
N GLY A 191 9.13 -13.14 4.59
CA GLY A 191 9.53 -14.26 5.46
C GLY A 191 8.85 -14.23 6.84
N LYS A 192 8.46 -13.07 7.34
CA LYS A 192 7.87 -12.86 8.68
C LYS A 192 6.41 -12.44 8.66
N ARG A 193 5.88 -12.09 7.50
CA ARG A 193 4.51 -11.60 7.33
C ARG A 193 3.50 -12.61 7.87
N PRO A 194 2.44 -12.21 8.58
CA PRO A 194 1.36 -13.11 8.96
C PRO A 194 0.75 -13.77 7.73
N LEU A 195 0.60 -15.09 7.75
CA LEU A 195 -0.05 -15.84 6.69
C LEU A 195 -1.57 -15.73 6.83
N GLY A 196 -2.27 -15.90 5.70
CA GLY A 196 -3.73 -15.92 5.63
C GLY A 196 -4.31 -17.31 5.84
N THR A 197 -5.53 -17.49 5.35
CA THR A 197 -6.29 -18.74 5.42
C THR A 197 -6.65 -19.32 4.05
N ARG A 198 -6.34 -18.58 2.97
CA ARG A 198 -6.73 -18.96 1.61
C ARG A 198 -5.85 -20.10 1.10
N THR A 199 -6.41 -20.89 0.19
CA THR A 199 -5.66 -21.80 -0.67
C THR A 199 -5.87 -21.34 -2.11
N ILE A 200 -4.77 -21.05 -2.82
CA ILE A 200 -4.81 -20.52 -4.18
C ILE A 200 -4.13 -21.52 -5.12
N PRO A 201 -4.88 -22.07 -6.10
CA PRO A 201 -4.30 -22.92 -7.11
C PRO A 201 -3.26 -22.20 -7.98
N LEU A 202 -2.15 -22.87 -8.29
CA LEU A 202 -1.17 -22.39 -9.25
C LEU A 202 -1.45 -22.98 -10.62
N LYS A 203 -1.56 -22.12 -11.63
CA LYS A 203 -1.85 -22.53 -13.01
C LYS A 203 -0.71 -22.13 -13.93
N PHE A 204 -0.55 -22.88 -15.03
CA PHE A 204 0.47 -22.65 -16.04
C PHE A 204 1.89 -22.57 -15.46
N VAL A 205 2.18 -23.46 -14.50
CA VAL A 205 3.49 -23.57 -13.86
C VAL A 205 4.47 -24.17 -14.85
N VAL A 206 5.42 -23.37 -15.31
CA VAL A 206 6.50 -23.80 -16.21
C VAL A 206 7.83 -24.04 -15.48
N THR A 207 7.91 -23.67 -14.21
CA THR A 207 9.09 -23.80 -13.37
C THR A 207 9.00 -25.08 -12.54
N HIS A 208 10.12 -25.77 -12.37
CA HIS A 208 10.20 -26.94 -11.48
C HIS A 208 10.10 -26.51 -10.02
N LEU A 209 9.00 -26.83 -9.34
CA LEU A 209 8.68 -26.34 -8.00
C LEU A 209 8.99 -27.34 -6.87
N ASP A 210 9.32 -28.59 -7.18
CA ASP A 210 9.60 -29.62 -6.15
C ASP A 210 10.66 -29.20 -5.12
N PRO A 211 11.76 -28.50 -5.49
CA PRO A 211 12.74 -28.03 -4.50
C PRO A 211 12.19 -26.97 -3.53
N LEU A 212 11.03 -26.38 -3.83
CA LEU A 212 10.37 -25.36 -3.02
C LEU A 212 9.21 -25.93 -2.20
N ALA A 213 8.86 -27.21 -2.37
CA ALA A 213 7.76 -27.86 -1.64
C ALA A 213 7.95 -27.74 -0.13
N GLY A 214 6.89 -27.38 0.59
CA GLY A 214 6.91 -27.15 2.05
C GLY A 214 7.57 -25.84 2.49
N SER A 215 8.15 -25.09 1.57
CA SER A 215 8.74 -23.77 1.85
C SER A 215 7.67 -22.69 1.90
N ARG A 216 8.02 -21.60 2.57
CA ARG A 216 7.29 -20.34 2.41
C ARG A 216 7.77 -19.65 1.14
N VAL A 217 6.83 -19.30 0.28
CA VAL A 217 7.10 -18.70 -1.02
C VAL A 217 6.35 -17.41 -1.22
N VAL A 218 6.88 -16.55 -2.09
CA VAL A 218 6.14 -15.49 -2.77
C VAL A 218 5.86 -15.94 -4.19
N VAL A 219 4.63 -15.79 -4.64
CA VAL A 219 4.18 -16.07 -6.00
C VAL A 219 3.70 -14.78 -6.63
N ASN A 220 4.22 -14.46 -7.81
CA ASN A 220 3.69 -13.40 -8.65
C ASN A 220 3.04 -14.01 -9.89
N GLY A 221 1.95 -13.40 -10.34
CA GLY A 221 1.23 -13.86 -11.53
C GLY A 221 -0.08 -13.12 -11.74
N LEU A 222 -0.76 -13.48 -12.81
CA LEU A 222 -2.08 -12.93 -13.13
C LEU A 222 -3.18 -13.69 -12.39
N LEU A 223 -4.05 -13.00 -11.69
CA LEU A 223 -5.19 -13.61 -11.00
C LEU A 223 -6.17 -14.23 -12.01
N ILE A 224 -6.62 -15.42 -11.71
CA ILE A 224 -7.74 -16.10 -12.38
C ILE A 224 -8.94 -15.99 -11.46
N GLY A 225 -10.01 -15.34 -11.94
CA GLY A 225 -11.11 -14.91 -11.08
C GLY A 225 -10.74 -13.70 -10.18
N ALA A 226 -11.75 -13.00 -9.68
CA ALA A 226 -11.55 -11.89 -8.75
C ALA A 226 -10.94 -12.42 -7.45
N GLY A 227 -9.97 -11.68 -6.89
CA GLY A 227 -9.27 -12.10 -5.68
C GLY A 227 -8.48 -13.41 -5.82
N GLY A 228 -8.30 -13.96 -7.03
CA GLY A 228 -7.58 -15.22 -7.28
C GLY A 228 -8.36 -16.46 -6.86
N ILE A 229 -9.68 -16.41 -6.86
CA ILE A 229 -10.54 -17.52 -6.42
C ILE A 229 -10.34 -18.79 -7.26
N ASP A 230 -10.08 -18.64 -8.56
CA ASP A 230 -9.82 -19.74 -9.49
C ASP A 230 -8.33 -20.06 -9.65
N GLY A 231 -7.47 -19.27 -9.00
CA GLY A 231 -6.02 -19.47 -8.98
C GLY A 231 -5.22 -18.27 -9.44
N ILE A 232 -3.94 -18.53 -9.68
CA ILE A 232 -2.98 -17.55 -10.20
C ILE A 232 -2.21 -18.19 -11.38
N ASN A 233 -2.22 -17.51 -12.51
CA ASN A 233 -1.35 -17.86 -13.65
C ASN A 233 0.07 -17.38 -13.32
N VAL A 234 0.95 -18.32 -13.00
CA VAL A 234 2.25 -18.07 -12.38
C VAL A 234 3.21 -17.41 -13.35
N THR A 235 3.80 -16.29 -12.92
CA THR A 235 4.95 -15.66 -13.58
C THR A 235 6.26 -16.02 -12.87
N THR A 236 6.28 -15.93 -11.54
CA THR A 236 7.45 -16.29 -10.73
C THR A 236 7.04 -16.91 -9.39
N VAL A 237 7.88 -17.84 -8.90
CA VAL A 237 7.81 -18.38 -7.55
C VAL A 237 9.19 -18.26 -6.93
N SER A 238 9.29 -17.65 -5.75
CA SER A 238 10.55 -17.48 -5.03
C SER A 238 10.41 -17.88 -3.57
N ARG A 239 11.39 -18.60 -3.04
CA ARG A 239 11.44 -18.95 -1.62
C ARG A 239 11.75 -17.72 -0.78
N VAL A 240 11.02 -17.53 0.30
CA VAL A 240 11.24 -16.46 1.28
C VAL A 240 11.54 -16.98 2.69
N ALA A 241 11.27 -18.26 2.95
CA ALA A 241 11.77 -19.00 4.10
C ALA A 241 11.82 -20.49 3.80
N GLU A 242 12.79 -21.20 4.39
CA GLU A 242 13.02 -22.65 4.16
C GLU A 242 11.83 -23.52 4.54
N LYS A 243 11.12 -23.14 5.59
CA LYS A 243 9.95 -23.87 6.08
C LYS A 243 8.76 -22.93 6.20
N CYS A 244 7.61 -23.46 5.91
CA CYS A 244 6.36 -22.82 6.23
C CYS A 244 6.00 -23.11 7.70
N PRO A 245 5.65 -22.09 8.51
CA PRO A 245 5.34 -22.27 9.93
C PRO A 245 4.05 -23.04 10.17
#